data_3a06233c5feebbe1286f61f807cfe539
#
_entry.id   3a06233c5feebbe1286f61f807cfe539
#
_cell.length_a   1.000
_cell.length_b   1.000
_cell.length_c   1.000
_cell.angle_alpha   90.00
_cell.angle_beta   90.00
_cell.angle_gamma   90.00
#
_symmetry.space_group_name_H-M   'P 1'
#
loop_
_entity.id
_entity.type
_entity.pdbx_description
1 polymer ?
#
loop_
_entity_poly.entity_id
_entity_poly.type
_entity_poly.pdbx_seq_one_letter_code
_entity_poly.pdbx_strand_id
1 'polypeptide(L)'
;TNDKVKMLIKSKKISPGDIVWADYQYKGRGQYKNTWNSSKGKNLLISVYREFKGLSFKQRNYINFVISLSVIKTIEQYVSNDNFIKWPNDILSGQKKISGILIENNIKGKELRNSIIGIGINVNQTRFRNIPNATSIKLISNNEIEIEQVLKKLIKNIDEHINILIVKDFDQIMNLYNSKLYGRDFCRFLINNEIFQ
;
A
#
# COMPACT_ATOMS: atom_id res chain seq x y z
N THR A 1 6.54 -11.73 -1.09
CA THR A 1 5.13 -12.16 -1.27
C THR A 1 4.69 -12.04 -2.73
N ASN A 2 4.93 -10.92 -3.44
CA ASN A 2 4.52 -10.75 -4.85
C ASN A 2 5.05 -11.89 -5.75
N ASP A 3 6.32 -12.28 -5.63
CA ASP A 3 6.89 -13.36 -6.45
C ASP A 3 6.22 -14.72 -6.16
N LYS A 4 5.83 -14.96 -4.90
CA LYS A 4 5.07 -16.16 -4.55
C LYS A 4 3.70 -16.17 -5.21
N VAL A 5 3.00 -15.01 -5.23
CA VAL A 5 1.72 -14.87 -5.95
C VAL A 5 1.91 -15.14 -7.44
N LYS A 6 2.96 -14.60 -8.08
CA LYS A 6 3.26 -14.90 -9.50
C LYS A 6 3.44 -16.40 -9.77
N MET A 7 4.14 -17.09 -8.88
CA MET A 7 4.30 -18.55 -9.01
C MET A 7 2.97 -19.28 -8.87
N LEU A 8 2.13 -18.87 -7.92
CA LEU A 8 0.82 -19.48 -7.68
C LEU A 8 -0.15 -19.23 -8.86
N ILE A 9 -0.12 -18.04 -9.47
CA ILE A 9 -0.88 -17.74 -10.70
C ILE A 9 -0.46 -18.69 -11.83
N LYS A 10 0.85 -18.84 -12.08
CA LYS A 10 1.37 -19.72 -13.13
C LYS A 10 0.97 -21.18 -12.92
N SER A 11 0.93 -21.64 -11.67
CA SER A 11 0.52 -23.01 -11.32
C SER A 11 -0.98 -23.19 -11.11
N LYS A 12 -1.80 -22.14 -11.35
CA LYS A 12 -3.25 -22.12 -11.14
C LYS A 12 -3.67 -22.54 -9.71
N LYS A 13 -2.87 -22.16 -8.71
CA LYS A 13 -3.08 -22.49 -7.28
C LYS A 13 -3.49 -21.27 -6.44
N ILE A 14 -4.01 -20.23 -7.06
CA ILE A 14 -4.49 -19.01 -6.39
C ILE A 14 -5.71 -18.49 -7.13
N SER A 15 -6.67 -17.99 -6.38
CA SER A 15 -7.91 -17.38 -6.87
C SER A 15 -7.94 -15.87 -6.62
N PRO A 16 -8.71 -15.08 -7.40
CA PRO A 16 -8.91 -13.66 -7.13
C PRO A 16 -9.48 -13.45 -5.72
N GLY A 17 -8.79 -12.64 -4.92
CA GLY A 17 -9.11 -12.42 -3.52
C GLY A 17 -8.15 -13.09 -2.54
N ASP A 18 -7.41 -14.09 -2.99
CA ASP A 18 -6.44 -14.77 -2.14
C ASP A 18 -5.27 -13.87 -1.75
N ILE A 19 -4.71 -14.17 -0.57
CA ILE A 19 -3.65 -13.40 0.06
C ILE A 19 -2.46 -14.30 0.37
N VAL A 20 -1.27 -13.83 0.05
CA VAL A 20 -0.02 -14.40 0.52
C VAL A 20 0.54 -13.49 1.62
N TRP A 21 0.60 -14.00 2.84
CA TRP A 21 1.19 -13.34 4.00
C TRP A 21 2.55 -13.97 4.35
N ALA A 22 3.52 -13.15 4.76
CA ALA A 22 4.83 -13.61 5.22
C ALA A 22 5.25 -12.89 6.51
N ASP A 23 5.84 -13.63 7.44
CA ASP A 23 6.41 -13.06 8.67
C ASP A 23 7.69 -12.27 8.42
N TYR A 24 8.39 -12.58 7.32
CA TYR A 24 9.66 -11.98 6.96
C TYR A 24 9.93 -12.02 5.46
N GLN A 25 10.60 -10.99 4.96
CA GLN A 25 11.09 -10.92 3.58
C GLN A 25 12.59 -10.56 3.58
N TYR A 26 13.45 -11.51 3.19
CA TYR A 26 14.90 -11.25 3.09
C TYR A 26 15.31 -10.47 1.83
N LYS A 27 14.44 -10.41 0.82
CA LYS A 27 14.59 -9.62 -0.43
C LYS A 27 13.30 -8.86 -0.73
N GLY A 28 12.78 -8.12 0.28
CA GLY A 28 11.61 -7.28 0.09
C GLY A 28 11.87 -6.20 -0.96
N ARG A 29 10.93 -6.02 -1.90
CA ARG A 29 11.03 -5.06 -3.01
C ARG A 29 10.10 -3.88 -2.80
N GLY A 30 10.59 -2.69 -3.14
CA GLY A 30 9.82 -1.47 -3.33
C GLY A 30 9.81 -1.05 -4.80
N GLN A 31 9.32 0.14 -5.10
CA GLN A 31 9.39 0.72 -6.45
C GLN A 31 10.84 1.13 -6.82
N TYR A 32 11.13 1.22 -8.12
CA TYR A 32 12.41 1.72 -8.66
C TYR A 32 13.64 1.05 -8.06
N LYS A 33 13.62 -0.29 -7.88
CA LYS A 33 14.71 -1.10 -7.28
C LYS A 33 14.97 -0.82 -5.79
N ASN A 34 14.14 -0.02 -5.13
CA ASN A 34 14.23 0.15 -3.68
C ASN A 34 13.95 -1.17 -2.96
N THR A 35 14.53 -1.34 -1.79
CA THR A 35 14.29 -2.50 -0.92
C THR A 35 13.29 -2.16 0.17
N TRP A 36 12.47 -3.14 0.54
CA TRP A 36 11.63 -3.08 1.73
C TRP A 36 12.31 -3.88 2.85
N ASN A 37 12.72 -3.19 3.90
CA ASN A 37 13.38 -3.81 5.05
C ASN A 37 12.36 -4.05 6.16
N SER A 38 12.36 -5.28 6.72
CA SER A 38 11.44 -5.66 7.80
C SER A 38 12.14 -6.53 8.82
N SER A 39 11.73 -6.42 10.08
CA SER A 39 12.11 -7.36 11.14
C SER A 39 11.11 -8.52 11.17
N LYS A 40 11.62 -9.75 11.42
CA LYS A 40 10.80 -10.95 11.44
C LYS A 40 9.68 -10.84 12.48
N GLY A 41 8.43 -11.15 12.07
CA GLY A 41 7.26 -11.18 12.94
C GLY A 41 6.85 -9.81 13.51
N LYS A 42 7.33 -8.68 12.94
CA LYS A 42 7.05 -7.34 13.48
C LYS A 42 6.17 -6.48 12.56
N ASN A 43 5.97 -6.88 11.32
CA ASN A 43 5.28 -6.09 10.31
C ASN A 43 4.25 -6.93 9.56
N LEU A 44 3.24 -6.27 9.01
CA LEU A 44 2.32 -6.91 8.07
C LEU A 44 2.90 -6.84 6.66
N LEU A 45 3.19 -8.00 6.08
CA LEU A 45 3.80 -8.15 4.75
C LEU A 45 2.93 -9.05 3.89
N ILE A 46 2.07 -8.48 3.06
CA ILE A 46 1.11 -9.24 2.26
C ILE A 46 1.21 -8.94 0.77
N SER A 47 0.66 -9.85 -0.02
CA SER A 47 0.31 -9.62 -1.42
C SER A 47 -1.07 -10.18 -1.70
N VAL A 48 -1.94 -9.35 -2.23
CA VAL A 48 -3.32 -9.71 -2.61
C VAL A 48 -3.36 -9.90 -4.12
N TYR A 49 -3.99 -10.98 -4.59
CA TYR A 49 -4.28 -11.20 -6.00
C TYR A 49 -5.69 -10.72 -6.34
N ARG A 50 -5.82 -9.84 -7.33
CA ARG A 50 -7.14 -9.34 -7.78
C ARG A 50 -7.23 -9.33 -9.30
N GLU A 51 -8.40 -9.71 -9.81
CA GLU A 51 -8.78 -9.54 -11.22
C GLU A 51 -9.74 -8.36 -11.36
N PHE A 52 -9.59 -7.63 -12.47
CA PHE A 52 -10.42 -6.48 -12.77
C PHE A 52 -11.06 -6.64 -14.14
N LYS A 53 -12.38 -6.73 -14.20
CA LYS A 53 -13.13 -6.78 -15.46
C LYS A 53 -13.56 -5.37 -15.87
N GLY A 54 -13.29 -5.00 -17.13
CA GLY A 54 -13.74 -3.73 -17.71
C GLY A 54 -12.98 -2.50 -17.19
N LEU A 55 -11.79 -2.70 -16.59
CA LEU A 55 -10.86 -1.62 -16.27
C LEU A 55 -9.83 -1.48 -17.40
N SER A 56 -9.72 -0.28 -17.96
CA SER A 56 -8.74 0.02 -18.99
C SER A 56 -7.35 0.27 -18.41
N PHE A 57 -6.31 0.16 -19.25
CA PHE A 57 -4.96 0.54 -18.88
C PHE A 57 -4.85 1.97 -18.34
N LYS A 58 -5.61 2.92 -18.90
CA LYS A 58 -5.62 4.31 -18.44
C LYS A 58 -6.11 4.46 -17.00
N GLN A 59 -6.97 3.55 -16.56
CA GLN A 59 -7.57 3.55 -15.22
C GLN A 59 -6.73 2.80 -14.17
N ARG A 60 -5.58 2.21 -14.54
CA ARG A 60 -4.75 1.42 -13.62
C ARG A 60 -4.33 2.14 -12.33
N ASN A 61 -4.19 3.47 -12.38
CA ASN A 61 -3.78 4.26 -11.22
C ASN A 61 -4.85 4.29 -10.12
N TYR A 62 -6.13 4.13 -10.47
CA TYR A 62 -7.21 4.07 -9.50
C TYR A 62 -7.08 2.88 -8.54
N ILE A 63 -6.42 1.78 -8.97
CA ILE A 63 -6.09 0.68 -8.04
C ILE A 63 -5.16 1.18 -6.93
N ASN A 64 -4.12 1.93 -7.29
CA ASN A 64 -3.20 2.48 -6.30
C ASN A 64 -3.92 3.46 -5.35
N PHE A 65 -4.84 4.27 -5.87
CA PHE A 65 -5.61 5.22 -5.07
C PHE A 65 -6.47 4.51 -4.04
N VAL A 66 -7.29 3.54 -4.45
CA VAL A 66 -8.16 2.79 -3.52
C VAL A 66 -7.38 1.97 -2.51
N ILE A 67 -6.24 1.39 -2.89
CA ILE A 67 -5.38 0.64 -1.96
C ILE A 67 -4.70 1.59 -0.96
N SER A 68 -4.23 2.76 -1.40
CA SER A 68 -3.65 3.77 -0.49
C SER A 68 -4.68 4.25 0.53
N LEU A 69 -5.92 4.52 0.10
CA LEU A 69 -7.04 4.87 0.98
C LEU A 69 -7.35 3.76 1.98
N SER A 70 -7.33 2.50 1.53
CA SER A 70 -7.57 1.34 2.40
C SER A 70 -6.49 1.21 3.49
N VAL A 71 -5.23 1.42 3.12
CA VAL A 71 -4.12 1.37 4.07
C VAL A 71 -4.22 2.52 5.08
N ILE A 72 -4.49 3.76 4.63
CA ILE A 72 -4.69 4.89 5.55
C ILE A 72 -5.83 4.62 6.51
N LYS A 73 -7.01 4.25 6.01
CA LYS A 73 -8.19 3.95 6.83
C LYS A 73 -7.91 2.84 7.87
N THR A 74 -7.01 1.91 7.54
CA THR A 74 -6.58 0.87 8.48
C THR A 74 -5.66 1.44 9.56
N ILE A 75 -4.66 2.25 9.19
CA ILE A 75 -3.69 2.83 10.11
C ILE A 75 -4.37 3.79 11.07
N GLU A 76 -5.31 4.61 10.62
CA GLU A 76 -6.09 5.57 11.43
C GLU A 76 -6.88 4.91 12.57
N GLN A 77 -7.13 3.60 12.52
CA GLN A 77 -7.76 2.88 13.62
C GLN A 77 -6.80 2.56 14.79
N TYR A 78 -5.52 2.84 14.63
CA TYR A 78 -4.49 2.54 15.63
C TYR A 78 -3.66 3.75 16.05
N VAL A 79 -3.62 4.79 15.23
CA VAL A 79 -2.81 5.99 15.48
C VAL A 79 -3.65 7.25 15.28
N SER A 80 -3.42 8.24 16.15
CA SER A 80 -4.13 9.53 16.13
C SER A 80 -3.41 10.62 15.30
N ASN A 81 -2.23 10.32 14.79
CA ASN A 81 -1.49 11.28 13.97
C ASN A 81 -2.17 11.49 12.62
N ASP A 82 -1.94 12.66 12.02
CA ASP A 82 -2.32 12.88 10.63
C ASP A 82 -1.61 11.91 9.71
N ASN A 83 -2.37 11.25 8.85
CA ASN A 83 -1.86 10.27 7.92
C ASN A 83 -2.10 10.74 6.49
N PHE A 84 -1.06 10.60 5.65
CA PHE A 84 -1.05 11.14 4.28
C PHE A 84 -0.58 10.09 3.28
N ILE A 85 -1.03 10.24 2.05
CA ILE A 85 -0.50 9.52 0.89
C ILE A 85 0.62 10.36 0.30
N LYS A 86 1.85 9.88 0.37
CA LYS A 86 2.96 10.44 -0.41
C LYS A 86 3.02 9.71 -1.75
N TRP A 87 2.62 10.43 -2.79
CA TRP A 87 2.68 9.89 -4.16
C TRP A 87 4.10 9.39 -4.50
N PRO A 88 4.28 8.25 -5.21
CA PRO A 88 3.20 7.45 -5.79
C PRO A 88 2.68 6.31 -4.89
N ASN A 89 3.33 5.92 -3.80
CA ASN A 89 3.09 4.62 -3.18
C ASN A 89 3.41 4.51 -1.68
N ASP A 90 3.69 5.61 -1.03
CA ASP A 90 4.06 5.62 0.39
C ASP A 90 2.94 6.18 1.24
N ILE A 91 2.75 5.61 2.42
CA ILE A 91 1.88 6.17 3.44
C ILE A 91 2.75 6.73 4.56
N LEU A 92 2.48 7.97 4.92
CA LEU A 92 3.14 8.67 6.01
C LEU A 92 2.19 8.75 7.21
N SER A 93 2.77 8.71 8.41
CA SER A 93 2.14 9.16 9.65
C SER A 93 2.97 10.32 10.18
N GLY A 94 2.38 11.52 10.25
CA GLY A 94 3.14 12.76 10.29
C GLY A 94 4.07 12.87 9.06
N GLN A 95 5.37 13.00 9.31
CA GLN A 95 6.38 13.08 8.24
C GLN A 95 7.14 11.76 8.02
N LYS A 96 6.79 10.67 8.72
CA LYS A 96 7.53 9.41 8.68
C LYS A 96 6.76 8.33 7.94
N LYS A 97 7.47 7.57 7.12
CA LYS A 97 6.89 6.45 6.36
C LYS A 97 6.48 5.32 7.29
N ILE A 98 5.21 4.93 7.24
CA ILE A 98 4.63 3.82 8.00
C ILE A 98 4.26 2.64 7.11
N SER A 99 3.97 2.87 5.83
CA SER A 99 3.63 1.81 4.88
C SER A 99 4.14 2.11 3.47
N GLY A 100 4.31 1.05 2.69
CA GLY A 100 4.64 1.11 1.27
C GLY A 100 3.82 0.12 0.48
N ILE A 101 3.45 0.50 -0.75
CA ILE A 101 2.59 -0.25 -1.65
C ILE A 101 3.36 -0.55 -2.93
N LEU A 102 3.28 -1.79 -3.43
CA LEU A 102 3.89 -2.21 -4.70
C LEU A 102 2.88 -2.98 -5.53
N ILE A 103 2.30 -2.34 -6.53
CA ILE A 103 1.31 -2.94 -7.42
C ILE A 103 2.00 -3.34 -8.73
N GLU A 104 1.85 -4.61 -9.10
CA GLU A 104 2.32 -5.17 -10.36
C GLU A 104 1.10 -5.58 -11.20
N ASN A 105 0.87 -4.82 -12.27
CA ASN A 105 -0.27 -4.99 -13.16
C ASN A 105 0.05 -5.91 -14.32
N ASN A 106 -0.87 -6.81 -14.65
CA ASN A 106 -0.85 -7.62 -15.87
C ASN A 106 -1.87 -7.06 -16.87
N ILE A 107 -1.37 -6.68 -18.05
CA ILE A 107 -2.14 -5.99 -19.07
C ILE A 107 -2.19 -6.88 -20.32
N LYS A 108 -3.36 -6.98 -20.95
CA LYS A 108 -3.53 -7.64 -22.23
C LYS A 108 -4.24 -6.68 -23.19
N GLY A 109 -3.49 -6.20 -24.20
CA GLY A 109 -3.96 -5.14 -25.07
C GLY A 109 -4.17 -3.83 -24.32
N LYS A 110 -5.39 -3.30 -24.33
CA LYS A 110 -5.77 -2.07 -23.61
C LYS A 110 -6.47 -2.32 -22.27
N GLU A 111 -6.61 -3.59 -21.87
CA GLU A 111 -7.33 -3.97 -20.67
C GLU A 111 -6.38 -4.41 -19.55
N LEU A 112 -6.70 -4.01 -18.34
CA LEU A 112 -6.13 -4.55 -17.14
C LEU A 112 -6.78 -5.90 -16.83
N ARG A 113 -5.97 -6.95 -16.73
CA ARG A 113 -6.48 -8.30 -16.42
C ARG A 113 -6.48 -8.57 -14.94
N ASN A 114 -5.35 -8.39 -14.32
CA ASN A 114 -5.18 -8.62 -12.90
C ASN A 114 -4.05 -7.78 -12.33
N SER A 115 -4.01 -7.69 -11.02
CA SER A 115 -2.96 -7.02 -10.27
C SER A 115 -2.51 -7.86 -9.09
N ILE A 116 -1.22 -7.82 -8.82
CA ILE A 116 -0.62 -8.31 -7.59
C ILE A 116 -0.33 -7.08 -6.73
N ILE A 117 -1.03 -6.97 -5.62
CA ILE A 117 -1.03 -5.80 -4.73
C ILE A 117 -0.20 -6.13 -3.50
N GLY A 118 1.09 -5.76 -3.51
CA GLY A 118 1.98 -5.88 -2.37
C GLY A 118 1.80 -4.72 -1.39
N ILE A 119 1.62 -5.03 -0.12
CA ILE A 119 1.47 -4.04 0.95
C ILE A 119 2.38 -4.43 2.10
N GLY A 120 3.22 -3.47 2.54
CA GLY A 120 4.01 -3.57 3.75
C GLY A 120 3.58 -2.49 4.75
N ILE A 121 3.15 -2.89 5.95
CA ILE A 121 2.82 -1.95 7.04
C ILE A 121 3.76 -2.22 8.20
N ASN A 122 4.43 -1.19 8.67
CA ASN A 122 5.24 -1.25 9.88
C ASN A 122 4.29 -1.26 11.10
N VAL A 123 4.19 -2.42 11.78
CA VAL A 123 3.27 -2.59 12.91
C VAL A 123 4.02 -2.45 14.23
N ASN A 124 4.85 -3.42 14.57
CA ASN A 124 5.54 -3.52 15.87
C ASN A 124 7.06 -3.28 15.79
N GLN A 125 7.60 -2.98 14.62
CA GLN A 125 9.03 -2.70 14.46
C GLN A 125 9.39 -1.36 15.10
N THR A 126 10.44 -1.36 15.96
CA THR A 126 10.90 -0.17 16.68
C THR A 126 12.27 0.33 16.23
N ARG A 127 13.02 -0.49 15.47
CA ARG A 127 14.35 -0.13 14.96
C ARG A 127 14.39 -0.19 13.44
N PHE A 128 14.73 0.93 12.82
CA PHE A 128 14.85 1.08 11.37
C PHE A 128 16.29 1.48 11.02
N ARG A 129 17.16 0.48 10.82
CA ARG A 129 18.57 0.73 10.46
C ARG A 129 18.66 1.43 9.12
N ASN A 130 19.36 2.55 9.05
CA ASN A 130 19.58 3.36 7.84
C ASN A 130 18.31 3.90 7.16
N ILE A 131 17.17 3.97 7.88
CA ILE A 131 15.92 4.52 7.39
C ILE A 131 15.37 5.51 8.43
N PRO A 132 15.96 6.71 8.58
CA PRO A 132 15.61 7.65 9.66
C PRO A 132 14.17 8.14 9.57
N ASN A 133 13.59 8.17 8.36
CA ASN A 133 12.23 8.66 8.11
C ASN A 133 11.19 7.53 8.11
N ALA A 134 11.42 6.44 8.85
CA ALA A 134 10.44 5.38 9.04
C ALA A 134 9.85 5.41 10.46
N THR A 135 8.62 4.93 10.57
CA THR A 135 7.90 4.74 11.83
C THR A 135 7.04 3.48 11.78
N SER A 136 6.39 3.15 12.89
CA SER A 136 5.45 2.03 13.01
C SER A 136 4.25 2.42 13.87
N ILE A 137 3.20 1.61 13.81
CA ILE A 137 2.03 1.77 14.68
C ILE A 137 2.48 1.77 16.15
N LYS A 138 3.32 0.80 16.55
CA LYS A 138 3.83 0.71 17.93
C LYS A 138 4.59 1.95 18.39
N LEU A 139 5.44 2.55 17.53
CA LEU A 139 6.20 3.75 17.88
C LEU A 139 5.30 4.98 18.09
N ILE A 140 4.13 5.01 17.47
CA ILE A 140 3.20 6.14 17.60
C ILE A 140 2.22 5.92 18.75
N SER A 141 1.62 4.71 18.81
CA SER A 141 0.58 4.39 19.80
C SER A 141 1.14 3.96 21.16
N ASN A 142 2.44 3.65 21.24
CA ASN A 142 3.09 3.00 22.39
C ASN A 142 2.53 1.62 22.76
N ASN A 143 1.71 1.02 21.91
CA ASN A 143 1.08 -0.28 22.13
C ASN A 143 1.59 -1.33 21.14
N GLU A 144 1.77 -2.57 21.62
CA GLU A 144 1.99 -3.71 20.72
C GLU A 144 0.65 -4.14 20.13
N ILE A 145 0.61 -4.31 18.80
CA ILE A 145 -0.61 -4.61 18.06
C ILE A 145 -0.52 -6.02 17.48
N GLU A 146 -1.57 -6.78 17.62
CA GLU A 146 -1.69 -8.08 16.96
C GLU A 146 -1.80 -7.89 15.44
N ILE A 147 -0.81 -8.43 14.70
CA ILE A 147 -0.69 -8.19 13.25
C ILE A 147 -1.89 -8.76 12.49
N GLU A 148 -2.46 -9.87 12.96
CA GLU A 148 -3.64 -10.48 12.35
C GLU A 148 -4.88 -9.57 12.42
N GLN A 149 -5.04 -8.79 13.49
CA GLN A 149 -6.11 -7.80 13.57
C GLN A 149 -5.93 -6.67 12.55
N VAL A 150 -4.68 -6.23 12.32
CA VAL A 150 -4.37 -5.26 11.27
C VAL A 150 -4.71 -5.83 9.90
N LEU A 151 -4.37 -7.10 9.64
CA LEU A 151 -4.72 -7.80 8.41
C LEU A 151 -6.23 -7.84 8.19
N LYS A 152 -7.01 -8.29 9.18
CA LYS A 152 -8.49 -8.38 9.07
C LYS A 152 -9.12 -7.04 8.73
N LYS A 153 -8.68 -5.96 9.40
CA LYS A 153 -9.16 -4.60 9.12
C LYS A 153 -8.74 -4.11 7.74
N LEU A 154 -7.49 -4.39 7.34
CA LEU A 154 -6.99 -4.00 6.02
C LEU A 154 -7.80 -4.66 4.89
N ILE A 155 -8.09 -5.96 5.00
CA ILE A 155 -8.87 -6.66 3.98
C ILE A 155 -10.27 -6.07 3.86
N LYS A 156 -10.95 -5.83 4.99
CA LYS A 156 -12.25 -5.17 4.99
C LYS A 156 -12.20 -3.81 4.27
N ASN A 157 -11.20 -2.98 4.60
CA ASN A 157 -11.06 -1.66 3.99
C ASN A 157 -10.70 -1.77 2.48
N ILE A 158 -9.91 -2.77 2.08
CA ILE A 158 -9.63 -3.04 0.66
C ILE A 158 -10.90 -3.40 -0.09
N ASP A 159 -11.73 -4.29 0.44
CA ASP A 159 -12.99 -4.69 -0.21
C ASP A 159 -13.94 -3.50 -0.34
N GLU A 160 -14.08 -2.67 0.68
CA GLU A 160 -14.90 -1.46 0.65
C GLU A 160 -14.46 -0.50 -0.47
N HIS A 161 -13.17 -0.17 -0.56
CA HIS A 161 -12.67 0.78 -1.57
C HIS A 161 -12.61 0.16 -2.98
N ILE A 162 -12.35 -1.13 -3.10
CA ILE A 162 -12.42 -1.82 -4.40
C ILE A 162 -13.86 -1.81 -4.94
N ASN A 163 -14.88 -1.91 -4.08
CA ASN A 163 -16.26 -1.81 -4.52
C ASN A 163 -16.56 -0.44 -5.17
N ILE A 164 -16.02 0.67 -4.63
CA ILE A 164 -16.13 2.00 -5.26
C ILE A 164 -15.50 1.98 -6.67
N LEU A 165 -14.34 1.32 -6.81
CA LEU A 165 -13.67 1.17 -8.10
C LEU A 165 -14.46 0.31 -9.09
N ILE A 166 -15.10 -0.77 -8.62
CA ILE A 166 -15.92 -1.68 -9.45
C ILE A 166 -17.13 -0.95 -10.04
N VAL A 167 -17.79 -0.12 -9.25
CA VAL A 167 -18.92 0.72 -9.72
C VAL A 167 -18.45 1.93 -10.52
N LYS A 168 -17.12 2.13 -10.65
CA LYS A 168 -16.46 3.18 -11.43
C LYS A 168 -16.80 4.61 -10.96
N ASP A 169 -17.00 4.78 -9.66
CA ASP A 169 -17.13 6.11 -9.08
C ASP A 169 -15.75 6.79 -8.92
N PHE A 170 -15.19 7.18 -10.07
CA PHE A 170 -13.85 7.76 -10.14
C PHE A 170 -13.77 9.12 -9.45
N ASP A 171 -14.84 9.90 -9.45
CA ASP A 171 -14.89 11.22 -8.81
C ASP A 171 -14.83 11.06 -7.29
N GLN A 172 -15.57 10.11 -6.71
CA GLN A 172 -15.48 9.80 -5.29
C GLN A 172 -14.07 9.36 -4.91
N ILE A 173 -13.45 8.46 -5.70
CA ILE A 173 -12.08 8.00 -5.45
C ILE A 173 -11.10 9.17 -5.47
N MET A 174 -11.19 10.05 -6.47
CA MET A 174 -10.30 11.20 -6.60
C MET A 174 -10.47 12.20 -5.47
N ASN A 175 -11.69 12.49 -5.07
CA ASN A 175 -11.98 13.38 -3.94
C ASN A 175 -11.39 12.85 -2.64
N LEU A 176 -11.61 11.56 -2.33
CA LEU A 176 -11.05 10.90 -1.15
C LEU A 176 -9.52 10.87 -1.19
N TYR A 177 -8.94 10.51 -2.35
CA TYR A 177 -7.48 10.44 -2.52
C TYR A 177 -6.83 11.83 -2.35
N ASN A 178 -7.37 12.85 -3.00
CA ASN A 178 -6.86 14.21 -2.91
C ASN A 178 -6.95 14.77 -1.49
N SER A 179 -7.99 14.42 -0.72
CA SER A 179 -8.12 14.85 0.68
C SER A 179 -7.02 14.30 1.59
N LYS A 180 -6.37 13.19 1.20
CA LYS A 180 -5.29 12.53 1.94
C LYS A 180 -3.91 12.74 1.33
N LEU A 181 -3.80 13.49 0.23
CA LEU A 181 -2.52 13.66 -0.47
C LEU A 181 -1.57 14.56 0.34
N TYR A 182 -0.35 14.08 0.56
CA TYR A 182 0.70 14.85 1.22
C TYR A 182 1.14 16.02 0.34
N GLY A 183 1.22 17.20 0.94
CA GLY A 183 1.68 18.40 0.23
C GLY A 183 0.68 18.96 -0.76
N ARG A 184 -0.61 18.80 -0.51
CA ARG A 184 -1.68 19.29 -1.38
C ARG A 184 -1.66 20.81 -1.58
N ASP A 185 -1.38 21.56 -0.53
CA ASP A 185 -1.58 23.01 -0.58
C ASP A 185 -0.32 23.76 -1.04
N PHE A 186 0.84 23.47 -0.48
CA PHE A 186 2.14 23.99 -0.94
C PHE A 186 3.28 23.07 -0.53
N CYS A 187 3.97 22.51 -1.51
CA CYS A 187 5.17 21.72 -1.27
C CYS A 187 6.36 22.26 -2.05
N ARG A 188 7.50 22.34 -1.40
CA ARG A 188 8.77 22.55 -2.07
C ARG A 188 9.29 21.22 -2.61
N PHE A 189 9.51 21.16 -3.90
CA PHE A 189 10.12 20.01 -4.56
C PHE A 189 11.57 20.32 -4.90
N LEU A 190 12.46 19.38 -4.61
CA LEU A 190 13.85 19.47 -5.03
C LEU A 190 14.03 18.58 -6.27
N ILE A 191 14.31 19.19 -7.40
CA ILE A 191 14.60 18.51 -8.67
C ILE A 191 15.94 19.04 -9.16
N ASN A 192 16.94 18.12 -9.34
CA ASN A 192 18.27 18.50 -9.82
C ASN A 192 18.94 19.64 -9.03
N ASN A 193 18.79 19.66 -7.70
CA ASN A 193 19.23 20.71 -6.78
C ASN A 193 18.54 22.09 -6.93
N GLU A 194 17.46 22.17 -7.68
CA GLU A 194 16.60 23.36 -7.78
C GLU A 194 15.33 23.15 -6.98
N ILE A 195 14.91 24.20 -6.27
CA ILE A 195 13.68 24.20 -5.46
C ILE A 195 12.54 24.77 -6.28
N PHE A 196 11.48 23.97 -6.47
CA PHE A 196 10.21 24.37 -7.08
C PHE A 196 9.13 24.44 -5.99
N GLN A 197 8.22 25.39 -6.13
CA GLN A 197 7.09 25.60 -5.21
C GLN A 197 5.77 25.47 -5.94
#